data_e087c49d31be49f38cc950905e19d1b1
#
_entry.id   e087c49d31be49f38cc950905e19d1b1
#
_cell.length_a   1.000
_cell.length_b   1.000
_cell.length_c   1.000
_cell.angle_alpha   90.00
_cell.angle_beta   90.00
_cell.angle_gamma   90.00
#
_symmetry.space_group_name_H-M   'P 1'
#
loop_
_entity.id
_entity.type
_entity.pdbx_description
1 polymer ?
#
loop_
_entity_poly.entity_id
_entity_poly.type
_entity_poly.pdbx_seq_one_letter_code
_entity_poly.pdbx_strand_id
1 'polypeptide(L)'
;IQADGYRPVECEAPGITERKSVSVPMETGLLSIDSMFPIGRGQRELIIGDRQTGKTAIATDTIINQKGKDVICIYVAIGQKASTIAKLVNTLKTAGAMDYTTIVSATAADPAPLQYIAPYAGTAMAEYFMHNGKDVLIIYDDLSKHAVAYRAISLLLCLLYTSDAAD
;
A
#
# COMPACT_ATOMS: atom_id res chain seq x y z
N ILE A 1 -19.43 7.43 9.63
CA ILE A 1 -18.73 6.15 9.86
C ILE A 1 -18.78 5.91 11.35
N GLN A 2 -19.33 4.79 11.75
CA GLN A 2 -19.31 4.34 13.14
C GLN A 2 -17.98 3.62 13.36
N ALA A 3 -17.18 4.07 14.32
CA ALA A 3 -15.86 3.48 14.57
C ALA A 3 -15.96 2.47 15.71
N ASP A 4 -15.46 1.26 15.48
CA ASP A 4 -15.45 0.18 16.48
C ASP A 4 -14.21 0.26 17.39
N GLY A 5 -13.22 1.10 17.05
CA GLY A 5 -12.00 1.29 17.83
C GLY A 5 -11.07 2.33 17.24
N TYR A 6 -10.01 2.61 17.98
CA TYR A 6 -8.94 3.53 17.60
C TYR A 6 -7.59 2.85 17.76
N ARG A 7 -6.64 3.16 16.88
CA ARG A 7 -5.24 2.76 17.02
C ARG A 7 -4.30 3.86 16.55
N PRO A 8 -3.06 3.90 17.05
CA PRO A 8 -2.04 4.81 16.56
C PRO A 8 -1.81 4.63 15.06
N VAL A 9 -1.57 5.71 14.35
CA VAL A 9 -1.24 5.69 12.92
C VAL A 9 0.20 5.24 12.70
N GLU A 10 1.10 5.61 13.61
CA GLU A 10 2.49 5.17 13.62
C GLU A 10 2.71 4.19 14.77
N CYS A 11 3.17 3.00 14.45
CA CYS A 11 3.59 1.97 15.40
C CYS A 11 4.94 1.42 14.96
N GLU A 12 5.77 1.03 15.91
CA GLU A 12 7.01 0.33 15.61
C GLU A 12 6.72 -1.01 14.92
N ALA A 13 7.52 -1.32 13.91
CA ALA A 13 7.43 -2.61 13.23
C ALA A 13 7.94 -3.72 14.14
N PRO A 14 7.32 -4.91 14.12
CA PRO A 14 7.78 -6.05 14.91
C PRO A 14 9.22 -6.43 14.55
N GLY A 15 10.00 -6.77 15.57
CA GLY A 15 11.38 -7.23 15.42
C GLY A 15 11.49 -8.53 14.62
N ILE A 16 12.71 -8.89 14.24
CA ILE A 16 12.96 -10.11 13.43
C ILE A 16 12.51 -11.36 14.17
N THR A 17 12.67 -11.40 15.48
CA THR A 17 12.30 -12.54 16.34
C THR A 17 10.79 -12.72 16.51
N GLU A 18 10.02 -11.67 16.30
CA GLU A 18 8.57 -11.65 16.44
C GLU A 18 7.85 -12.01 15.13
N ARG A 19 8.58 -12.05 14.02
CA ARG A 19 8.01 -12.30 12.70
C ARG A 19 7.82 -13.81 12.47
N LYS A 20 6.63 -14.16 12.01
CA LYS A 20 6.34 -15.52 11.58
C LYS A 20 7.02 -15.82 10.24
N SER A 21 7.52 -17.05 10.07
CA SER A 21 8.06 -17.52 8.81
C SER A 21 6.99 -17.52 7.72
N VAL A 22 7.38 -17.08 6.53
CA VAL A 22 6.51 -17.08 5.34
C VAL A 22 6.51 -18.47 4.72
N SER A 23 5.35 -19.10 4.65
CA SER A 23 5.19 -20.47 4.12
C SER A 23 3.99 -20.62 3.18
N VAL A 24 3.11 -19.61 3.11
CA VAL A 24 1.91 -19.66 2.27
C VAL A 24 2.06 -18.71 1.10
N PRO A 25 1.94 -19.18 -0.15
CA PRO A 25 2.08 -18.31 -1.32
C PRO A 25 0.89 -17.36 -1.46
N MET A 26 1.17 -16.17 -1.98
CA MET A 26 0.19 -15.21 -2.47
C MET A 26 0.03 -15.46 -3.98
N GLU A 27 -1.13 -15.90 -4.40
CA GLU A 27 -1.39 -16.09 -5.81
C GLU A 27 -1.72 -14.75 -6.46
N THR A 28 -0.81 -14.22 -7.28
CA THR A 28 -1.01 -12.96 -7.98
C THR A 28 -1.88 -13.13 -9.24
N GLY A 29 -1.94 -14.35 -9.78
CA GLY A 29 -2.56 -14.67 -11.05
C GLY A 29 -1.69 -14.32 -12.26
N LEU A 30 -0.47 -13.86 -12.02
CA LEU A 30 0.52 -13.56 -13.06
C LEU A 30 1.50 -14.72 -13.13
N LEU A 31 1.43 -15.50 -14.21
CA LEU A 31 2.21 -16.73 -14.38
C LEU A 31 3.71 -16.54 -14.16
N SER A 32 4.27 -15.44 -14.65
CA SER A 32 5.69 -15.12 -14.49
C SER A 32 6.09 -14.89 -13.02
N ILE A 33 5.21 -14.34 -12.21
CA ILE A 33 5.47 -14.13 -10.78
C ILE A 33 5.23 -15.42 -10.02
N ASP A 34 4.04 -16.01 -10.17
CA ASP A 34 3.62 -17.15 -9.38
C ASP A 34 4.46 -18.41 -9.63
N SER A 35 5.03 -18.58 -10.84
CA SER A 35 5.85 -19.75 -11.18
C SER A 35 7.35 -19.57 -10.93
N MET A 36 7.88 -18.34 -11.05
CA MET A 36 9.32 -18.10 -11.00
C MET A 36 9.78 -17.42 -9.71
N PHE A 37 8.98 -16.49 -9.20
CA PHE A 37 9.28 -15.67 -8.02
C PHE A 37 8.03 -15.52 -7.14
N PRO A 38 7.48 -16.63 -6.60
CA PRO A 38 6.23 -16.56 -5.84
C PRO A 38 6.37 -15.65 -4.63
N ILE A 39 5.39 -14.80 -4.44
CA ILE A 39 5.29 -13.91 -3.29
C ILE A 39 4.59 -14.66 -2.16
N GLY A 40 5.13 -14.60 -0.96
CA GLY A 40 4.51 -15.23 0.21
C GLY A 40 3.64 -14.27 1.03
N ARG A 41 2.62 -14.81 1.67
CA ARG A 41 1.79 -14.05 2.62
C ARG A 41 2.62 -13.65 3.84
N GLY A 42 2.79 -12.34 4.04
CA GLY A 42 3.70 -11.75 5.01
C GLY A 42 5.01 -11.24 4.42
N GLN A 43 5.22 -11.41 3.13
CA GLN A 43 6.38 -10.87 2.41
C GLN A 43 6.13 -9.41 2.00
N ARG A 44 7.22 -8.67 1.86
CA ARG A 44 7.25 -7.33 1.26
C ARG A 44 7.92 -7.44 -0.09
N GLU A 45 7.26 -6.95 -1.12
CA GLU A 45 7.75 -7.01 -2.49
C GLU A 45 7.83 -5.59 -3.07
N LEU A 46 8.91 -5.29 -3.78
CA LEU A 46 9.11 -4.03 -4.45
C LEU A 46 8.93 -4.20 -5.96
N ILE A 47 7.98 -3.47 -6.54
CA ILE A 47 7.83 -3.37 -7.98
C ILE A 47 8.46 -2.06 -8.44
N ILE A 48 9.60 -2.14 -9.09
CA ILE A 48 10.36 -1.00 -9.59
C ILE A 48 10.32 -0.93 -11.12
N GLY A 49 10.27 0.26 -11.67
CA GLY A 49 10.27 0.50 -13.11
C GLY A 49 9.89 1.94 -13.45
N ASP A 50 10.15 2.34 -14.68
CA ASP A 50 9.82 3.65 -15.20
C ASP A 50 8.32 3.94 -15.24
N ARG A 51 7.96 5.17 -15.58
CA ARG A 51 6.55 5.54 -15.76
C ARG A 51 5.92 4.71 -16.87
N GLN A 52 4.67 4.30 -16.69
CA GLN A 52 3.86 3.56 -17.67
C GLN A 52 4.40 2.16 -18.03
N THR A 53 5.23 1.56 -17.20
CA THR A 53 5.74 0.19 -17.39
C THR A 53 4.82 -0.92 -16.90
N GLY A 54 3.61 -0.59 -16.47
CA GLY A 54 2.62 -1.58 -16.03
C GLY A 54 2.60 -1.90 -14.54
N LYS A 55 3.35 -1.17 -13.69
CA LYS A 55 3.37 -1.41 -12.23
C LYS A 55 1.98 -1.43 -11.60
N THR A 56 1.16 -0.42 -11.91
CA THR A 56 -0.22 -0.33 -11.42
C THR A 56 -1.10 -1.46 -11.96
N ALA A 57 -0.83 -1.95 -13.18
CA ALA A 57 -1.56 -3.08 -13.76
C ALA A 57 -1.29 -4.37 -12.97
N ILE A 58 -0.03 -4.66 -12.66
CA ILE A 58 0.36 -5.80 -11.81
C ILE A 58 -0.38 -5.75 -10.47
N ALA A 59 -0.38 -4.59 -9.81
CA ALA A 59 -1.06 -4.38 -8.54
C ALA A 59 -2.58 -4.59 -8.66
N THR A 60 -3.19 -4.05 -9.70
CA THR A 60 -4.64 -4.16 -9.95
C THR A 60 -5.05 -5.59 -10.25
N ASP A 61 -4.30 -6.29 -11.10
CA ASP A 61 -4.58 -7.69 -11.45
C ASP A 61 -4.43 -8.59 -10.22
N THR A 62 -3.41 -8.34 -9.39
CA THR A 62 -3.24 -9.07 -8.13
C THR A 62 -4.44 -8.89 -7.20
N ILE A 63 -4.98 -7.68 -7.07
CA ILE A 63 -6.20 -7.44 -6.28
C ILE A 63 -7.38 -8.23 -6.87
N ILE A 64 -7.60 -8.12 -8.18
CA ILE A 64 -8.73 -8.80 -8.84
C ILE A 64 -8.64 -10.31 -8.63
N ASN A 65 -7.44 -10.86 -8.67
CA ASN A 65 -7.20 -12.29 -8.50
C ASN A 65 -7.30 -12.78 -7.05
N GLN A 66 -7.50 -11.88 -6.06
CA GLN A 66 -7.81 -12.28 -4.67
C GLN A 66 -9.29 -12.64 -4.45
N LYS A 67 -10.14 -12.52 -5.47
CA LYS A 67 -11.57 -12.86 -5.35
C LYS A 67 -11.76 -14.30 -4.87
N GLY A 68 -12.47 -14.46 -3.76
CA GLY A 68 -12.75 -15.77 -3.17
C GLY A 68 -11.60 -16.42 -2.39
N LYS A 69 -10.49 -15.71 -2.16
CA LYS A 69 -9.31 -16.24 -1.44
C LYS A 69 -9.21 -15.79 0.03
N ASP A 70 -10.25 -15.16 0.56
CA ASP A 70 -10.32 -14.60 1.93
C ASP A 70 -9.17 -13.63 2.25
N VAL A 71 -8.76 -12.83 1.27
CA VAL A 71 -7.74 -11.79 1.39
C VAL A 71 -8.41 -10.43 1.30
N ILE A 72 -8.18 -9.58 2.29
CA ILE A 72 -8.60 -8.18 2.27
C ILE A 72 -7.54 -7.35 1.56
N CYS A 73 -7.95 -6.51 0.63
CA CYS A 73 -7.06 -5.67 -0.14
C CYS A 73 -7.16 -4.21 0.30
N ILE A 74 -6.02 -3.55 0.46
CA ILE A 74 -5.94 -2.12 0.74
C ILE A 74 -5.02 -1.49 -0.29
N TYR A 75 -5.57 -0.56 -1.08
CA TYR A 75 -4.81 0.18 -2.07
C TYR A 75 -4.60 1.62 -1.60
N VAL A 76 -3.35 2.00 -1.39
CA VAL A 76 -2.97 3.35 -0.95
C VAL A 76 -2.42 4.12 -2.15
N ALA A 77 -3.22 5.04 -2.67
CA ALA A 77 -2.85 5.94 -3.76
C ALA A 77 -2.23 7.21 -3.20
N ILE A 78 -0.95 7.45 -3.49
CA ILE A 78 -0.19 8.58 -2.96
C ILE A 78 0.22 9.52 -4.09
N GLY A 79 -0.22 10.77 -4.03
CA GLY A 79 0.16 11.81 -4.98
C GLY A 79 -0.26 11.54 -6.42
N GLN A 80 -1.25 10.70 -6.64
CA GLN A 80 -1.80 10.40 -7.96
C GLN A 80 -2.87 11.41 -8.37
N LYS A 81 -3.12 11.50 -9.69
CA LYS A 81 -4.23 12.30 -10.20
C LYS A 81 -5.56 11.67 -9.83
N ALA A 82 -6.54 12.47 -9.40
CA ALA A 82 -7.87 11.99 -9.06
C ALA A 82 -8.53 11.18 -10.20
N SER A 83 -8.30 11.57 -11.46
CA SER A 83 -8.80 10.84 -12.62
C SER A 83 -8.20 9.44 -12.76
N THR A 84 -6.95 9.24 -12.36
CA THR A 84 -6.29 7.92 -12.37
C THR A 84 -6.91 7.03 -11.30
N ILE A 85 -7.13 7.57 -10.11
CA ILE A 85 -7.77 6.85 -9.01
C ILE A 85 -9.22 6.48 -9.38
N ALA A 86 -9.96 7.41 -10.00
CA ALA A 86 -11.33 7.12 -10.46
C ALA A 86 -11.38 5.98 -11.48
N LYS A 87 -10.41 5.91 -12.42
CA LYS A 87 -10.29 4.79 -13.36
C LYS A 87 -10.01 3.48 -12.64
N LEU A 88 -9.09 3.47 -11.68
CA LEU A 88 -8.78 2.30 -10.86
C LEU A 88 -10.02 1.79 -10.13
N VAL A 89 -10.72 2.69 -9.42
CA VAL A 89 -11.98 2.36 -8.71
C VAL A 89 -12.98 1.74 -9.67
N ASN A 90 -13.16 2.31 -10.85
CA ASN A 90 -14.11 1.79 -11.83
C ASN A 90 -13.69 0.39 -12.34
N THR A 91 -12.40 0.17 -12.59
CA THR A 91 -11.87 -1.14 -12.98
C THR A 91 -12.14 -2.19 -11.90
N LEU A 92 -11.81 -1.89 -10.64
CA LEU A 92 -12.04 -2.80 -9.51
C LEU A 92 -13.53 -3.05 -9.27
N LYS A 93 -14.37 -2.02 -9.44
CA LYS A 93 -15.83 -2.14 -9.34
C LYS A 93 -16.40 -3.06 -10.42
N THR A 94 -15.96 -2.88 -11.66
CA THR A 94 -16.41 -3.72 -12.79
C THR A 94 -15.99 -5.17 -12.62
N ALA A 95 -14.82 -5.42 -12.03
CA ALA A 95 -14.33 -6.76 -11.71
C ALA A 95 -14.99 -7.38 -10.45
N GLY A 96 -15.81 -6.60 -9.71
CA GLY A 96 -16.40 -7.05 -8.45
C GLY A 96 -15.38 -7.21 -7.32
N ALA A 97 -14.27 -6.44 -7.37
CA ALA A 97 -13.21 -6.50 -6.38
C ALA A 97 -13.42 -5.48 -5.24
N MET A 98 -14.38 -4.57 -5.34
CA MET A 98 -14.64 -3.56 -4.31
C MET A 98 -15.23 -4.13 -3.02
N ASP A 99 -15.79 -5.34 -3.06
CA ASP A 99 -16.40 -5.97 -1.89
C ASP A 99 -15.35 -6.34 -0.81
N TYR A 100 -14.10 -6.54 -1.24
CA TYR A 100 -12.97 -6.88 -0.35
C TYR A 100 -11.81 -5.89 -0.46
N THR A 101 -11.99 -4.74 -1.12
CA THR A 101 -10.94 -3.75 -1.36
C THR A 101 -11.30 -2.40 -0.76
N THR A 102 -10.38 -1.84 0.02
CA THR A 102 -10.44 -0.45 0.53
C THR A 102 -9.42 0.40 -0.21
N ILE A 103 -9.81 1.60 -0.63
CA ILE A 103 -8.91 2.56 -1.28
C ILE A 103 -8.69 3.74 -0.35
N VAL A 104 -7.43 3.97 0.01
CA VAL A 104 -6.96 5.14 0.76
C VAL A 104 -6.30 6.07 -0.25
N SER A 105 -6.79 7.29 -0.36
CA SER A 105 -6.34 8.22 -1.41
C SER A 105 -5.88 9.54 -0.82
N ALA A 106 -4.65 9.92 -1.15
CA ALA A 106 -4.13 11.27 -1.03
C ALA A 106 -3.65 11.71 -2.42
N THR A 107 -4.44 12.56 -3.07
CA THR A 107 -4.19 12.97 -4.46
C THR A 107 -3.03 13.95 -4.59
N ALA A 108 -2.58 14.20 -5.83
CA ALA A 108 -1.56 15.21 -6.09
C ALA A 108 -2.01 16.65 -5.76
N ALA A 109 -3.30 16.88 -5.60
CA ALA A 109 -3.86 18.17 -5.20
C ALA A 109 -3.94 18.34 -3.67
N ASP A 110 -3.81 17.25 -2.93
CA ASP A 110 -3.86 17.29 -1.48
C ASP A 110 -2.53 17.79 -0.88
N PRO A 111 -2.56 18.48 0.26
CA PRO A 111 -1.34 18.97 0.90
C PRO A 111 -0.41 17.84 1.33
N ALA A 112 0.90 18.14 1.38
CA ALA A 112 1.95 17.18 1.72
C ALA A 112 1.69 16.37 3.01
N PRO A 113 1.15 16.93 4.11
CA PRO A 113 0.81 16.14 5.29
C PRO A 113 -0.16 15.00 5.05
N LEU A 114 -1.14 15.17 4.16
CA LEU A 114 -2.08 14.10 3.82
C LEU A 114 -1.41 13.01 2.98
N GLN A 115 -0.54 13.39 2.05
CA GLN A 115 0.27 12.42 1.29
C GLN A 115 1.27 11.69 2.17
N TYR A 116 1.81 12.36 3.20
CA TYR A 116 2.69 11.75 4.20
C TYR A 116 1.96 10.71 5.04
N ILE A 117 0.78 11.03 5.57
CA ILE A 117 0.08 10.14 6.50
C ILE A 117 -0.66 8.98 5.82
N ALA A 118 -0.96 9.09 4.53
CA ALA A 118 -1.75 8.10 3.80
C ALA A 118 -1.23 6.65 3.91
N PRO A 119 0.07 6.35 3.70
CA PRO A 119 0.57 4.99 3.83
C PRO A 119 0.47 4.46 5.27
N TYR A 120 0.69 5.30 6.26
CA TYR A 120 0.54 4.91 7.67
C TYR A 120 -0.92 4.61 8.02
N ALA A 121 -1.86 5.43 7.55
CA ALA A 121 -3.28 5.21 7.74
C ALA A 121 -3.73 3.89 7.08
N GLY A 122 -3.29 3.64 5.84
CA GLY A 122 -3.55 2.37 5.15
C GLY A 122 -2.97 1.17 5.89
N THR A 123 -1.75 1.30 6.41
CA THR A 123 -1.10 0.26 7.22
C THR A 123 -1.88 -0.01 8.51
N ALA A 124 -2.30 1.03 9.23
CA ALA A 124 -3.09 0.88 10.45
C ALA A 124 -4.41 0.13 10.20
N MET A 125 -5.07 0.38 9.06
CA MET A 125 -6.25 -0.37 8.65
C MET A 125 -5.91 -1.84 8.34
N ALA A 126 -4.80 -2.10 7.63
CA ALA A 126 -4.33 -3.45 7.31
C ALA A 126 -4.04 -4.26 8.57
N GLU A 127 -3.35 -3.66 9.52
CA GLU A 127 -2.99 -4.29 10.79
C GLU A 127 -4.22 -4.60 11.65
N TYR A 128 -5.27 -3.81 11.59
CA TYR A 128 -6.53 -4.14 12.27
C TYR A 128 -7.07 -5.50 11.79
N PHE A 129 -7.14 -5.71 10.48
CA PHE A 129 -7.60 -6.98 9.93
C PHE A 129 -6.62 -8.12 10.20
N MET A 130 -5.31 -7.85 10.11
CA MET A 130 -4.26 -8.83 10.39
C MET A 130 -4.33 -9.31 11.85
N HIS A 131 -4.50 -8.42 12.82
CA HIS A 131 -4.65 -8.79 14.23
C HIS A 131 -5.95 -9.55 14.51
N ASN A 132 -6.95 -9.43 13.65
CA ASN A 132 -8.17 -10.23 13.69
C ASN A 132 -8.07 -11.53 12.87
N GLY A 133 -6.86 -11.96 12.51
CA GLY A 133 -6.59 -13.24 11.86
C GLY A 133 -6.92 -13.30 10.38
N LYS A 134 -7.05 -12.13 9.71
CA LYS A 134 -7.25 -12.05 8.27
C LYS A 134 -5.92 -11.83 7.54
N ASP A 135 -5.82 -12.41 6.35
CA ASP A 135 -4.72 -12.06 5.43
C ASP A 135 -5.04 -10.75 4.71
N VAL A 136 -4.04 -9.89 4.62
CA VAL A 136 -4.19 -8.57 4.00
C VAL A 136 -3.12 -8.35 2.94
N LEU A 137 -3.56 -7.94 1.76
CA LEU A 137 -2.70 -7.40 0.71
C LEU A 137 -2.78 -5.87 0.76
N ILE A 138 -1.65 -5.23 1.06
CA ILE A 138 -1.57 -3.77 0.99
C ILE A 138 -0.66 -3.34 -0.16
N ILE A 139 -1.10 -2.35 -0.93
CA ILE A 139 -0.37 -1.81 -2.07
C ILE A 139 -0.16 -0.31 -1.86
N TYR A 140 1.07 0.16 -1.99
CA TYR A 140 1.43 1.56 -1.96
C TYR A 140 1.80 2.04 -3.36
N ASP A 141 1.02 2.89 -3.95
CA ASP A 141 1.24 3.43 -5.30
C ASP A 141 1.22 4.98 -5.27
N ASP A 142 2.37 5.66 -5.24
CA ASP A 142 3.72 5.11 -5.16
C ASP A 142 4.51 5.73 -3.98
N LEU A 143 5.45 4.98 -3.47
CA LEU A 143 6.32 5.42 -2.37
C LEU A 143 7.31 6.52 -2.76
N SER A 144 7.59 6.74 -4.05
CA SER A 144 8.41 7.87 -4.51
C SER A 144 7.72 9.20 -4.20
N LYS A 145 6.40 9.27 -4.39
CA LYS A 145 5.59 10.45 -4.03
C LYS A 145 5.54 10.65 -2.51
N HIS A 146 5.42 9.55 -1.76
CA HIS A 146 5.50 9.60 -0.31
C HIS A 146 6.85 10.15 0.17
N ALA A 147 7.96 9.72 -0.41
CA ALA A 147 9.30 10.22 -0.07
C ALA A 147 9.43 11.74 -0.32
N VAL A 148 8.84 12.25 -1.41
CA VAL A 148 8.81 13.70 -1.69
C VAL A 148 8.01 14.45 -0.61
N ALA A 149 6.83 13.94 -0.23
CA ALA A 149 6.00 14.53 0.81
C ALA A 149 6.70 14.48 2.19
N TYR A 150 7.33 13.36 2.51
CA TYR A 150 8.11 13.18 3.73
C TYR A 150 9.25 14.21 3.82
N ARG A 151 10.03 14.34 2.75
CA ARG A 151 11.12 15.33 2.67
C ARG A 151 10.61 16.76 2.83
N ALA A 152 9.51 17.11 2.18
CA ALA A 152 8.92 18.45 2.28
C ALA A 152 8.53 18.79 3.71
N ILE A 153 7.91 17.86 4.44
CA ILE A 153 7.54 18.05 5.85
C ILE A 153 8.78 18.13 6.73
N SER A 154 9.74 17.25 6.52
CA SER A 154 10.98 17.22 7.29
C SER A 154 11.79 18.51 7.15
N LEU A 155 11.83 19.10 5.95
CA LEU A 155 12.44 20.40 5.70
C LEU A 155 11.68 21.53 6.42
N LEU A 156 10.36 21.54 6.38
CA LEU A 156 9.54 22.53 7.08
C LEU A 156 9.69 22.46 8.61
N LEU A 157 9.88 21.27 9.13
CA LEU A 157 10.12 21.02 10.56
C LEU A 157 11.60 21.14 10.96
N CYS A 158 12.47 21.52 10.03
CA CYS A 158 13.93 21.61 10.22
C CYS A 158 14.59 20.29 10.69
N LEU A 159 13.95 19.14 10.45
CA LEU A 159 14.47 17.83 10.86
C LEU A 159 15.66 17.35 10.00
N LEU A 160 15.79 17.87 8.77
CA LEU A 160 16.88 17.53 7.83
C LEU A 160 17.96 18.60 7.74
N TYR A 161 17.94 19.61 8.60
CA TYR A 161 18.87 20.75 8.52
C TYR A 161 20.34 20.36 8.69
N THR A 162 20.61 19.23 9.31
CA THR A 162 21.98 18.72 9.54
C THR A 162 22.38 17.59 8.61
N SER A 163 21.45 17.03 7.86
CA SER A 163 21.74 15.92 6.95
C SER A 163 22.03 16.36 5.51
N ASP A 164 21.87 17.63 5.23
CA ASP A 164 22.22 18.23 3.93
C ASP A 164 23.68 18.68 3.85
N ALA A 165 24.45 18.41 4.88
CA ALA A 165 25.90 18.40 4.79
C ALA A 165 26.31 17.10 4.12
N ALA A 166 25.86 16.93 2.92
CA ALA A 166 26.34 15.82 2.16
C ALA A 166 27.57 16.19 1.42
N ASP A 167 28.17 15.64 1.52
CA ASP A 167 29.06 14.71 0.88
C ASP A 167 28.87 14.45 -0.58
#